data_991c133d417585616c544eb9739cad38
#
_entry.id   991c133d417585616c544eb9739cad38
#
_cell.length_a   1.000
_cell.length_b   1.000
_cell.length_c   1.000
_cell.angle_alpha   90.00
_cell.angle_beta   90.00
_cell.angle_gamma   90.00
#
_symmetry.space_group_name_H-M   'P 1'
#
loop_
_entity.id
_entity.type
_entity.pdbx_description
1 polymer ?
#
loop_
_entity_poly.entity_id
_entity_poly.type
_entity_poly.pdbx_seq_one_letter_code
_entity_poly.pdbx_strand_id
1 'polypeptide(L)'
;MIKIPEHIQNLQPYKAGKPIDELAREKGLTKIVKLASNENPLGPSPKAVEVIKKSLDELHRYTNPSAYKLVNAIAKKYNKKPSQIVTGSGSDSLLQYIVTTFSEGDNELLTSQGTFIGWYVNVNKYGFKSVKVPLKNYHFDLVEISNRISSKTKIIYLANPNNPTGTMFTKDEFDSFLSKVPENVLVVLDEAYTVYAEDNRDYPNGLEYEKENLIVLRTLSKAYGLAGLRIGFAFGPENLIKELYKVKLPFEPNHLAQEAAIAAFEDDEFLKRTVELNRKSLTKMIEKFNELGIEQIPTAANFILLIFPSEEFTFDFNEECLNKGLIVRHVKSFGIPNGIRINSGTMEETDFALKVISEIYPALLEKHKISLNT
;
A
#
# COMPACT_ATOMS: atom_id res chain seq x y z
N MET A 1 8.64 -37.98 -9.77
CA MET A 1 8.74 -36.61 -9.19
C MET A 1 7.42 -35.89 -9.40
N ILE A 2 6.96 -35.13 -8.42
CA ILE A 2 5.76 -34.29 -8.55
C ILE A 2 6.08 -33.13 -9.51
N LYS A 3 5.26 -32.95 -10.55
CA LYS A 3 5.42 -31.86 -11.52
C LYS A 3 4.85 -30.57 -10.88
N ILE A 4 5.69 -29.54 -10.76
CA ILE A 4 5.30 -28.21 -10.30
C ILE A 4 4.91 -27.36 -11.52
N PRO A 5 3.81 -26.60 -11.48
CA PRO A 5 3.45 -25.68 -12.56
C PRO A 5 4.58 -24.67 -12.84
N GLU A 6 4.82 -24.36 -14.12
CA GLU A 6 5.93 -23.50 -14.55
C GLU A 6 5.86 -22.09 -13.92
N HIS A 7 4.67 -21.49 -13.84
CA HIS A 7 4.49 -20.18 -13.20
C HIS A 7 4.87 -20.17 -11.71
N ILE A 8 4.74 -21.32 -11.01
CA ILE A 8 5.18 -21.45 -9.61
C ILE A 8 6.71 -21.61 -9.53
N GLN A 9 7.31 -22.38 -10.44
CA GLN A 9 8.77 -22.57 -10.47
C GLN A 9 9.52 -21.25 -10.68
N ASN A 10 8.93 -20.33 -11.45
CA ASN A 10 9.51 -19.03 -11.78
C ASN A 10 9.28 -17.95 -10.71
N LEU A 11 8.46 -18.22 -9.67
CA LEU A 11 8.24 -17.27 -8.59
C LEU A 11 9.47 -17.14 -7.70
N GLN A 12 9.75 -15.90 -7.31
CA GLN A 12 10.70 -15.60 -6.24
C GLN A 12 9.92 -15.35 -4.95
N PRO A 13 10.37 -15.87 -3.79
CA PRO A 13 9.78 -15.54 -2.51
C PRO A 13 9.79 -14.02 -2.28
N TYR A 14 8.71 -13.51 -1.71
CA TYR A 14 8.63 -12.10 -1.37
C TYR A 14 9.74 -11.72 -0.38
N LYS A 15 10.55 -10.73 -0.75
CA LYS A 15 11.57 -10.16 0.14
C LYS A 15 10.99 -8.93 0.84
N ALA A 16 10.66 -9.09 2.12
CA ALA A 16 10.25 -7.98 2.97
C ALA A 16 11.39 -6.97 3.17
N GLY A 17 11.07 -5.78 3.71
CA GLY A 17 12.10 -4.88 4.24
C GLY A 17 12.86 -5.53 5.40
N LYS A 18 14.10 -5.07 5.65
CA LYS A 18 14.96 -5.59 6.73
C LYS A 18 14.24 -5.54 8.08
N PRO A 19 14.13 -6.65 8.84
CA PRO A 19 13.62 -6.62 10.20
C PRO A 19 14.56 -5.89 11.17
N ILE A 20 13.99 -5.23 12.19
CA ILE A 20 14.76 -4.46 13.18
C ILE A 20 15.72 -5.38 13.96
N ASP A 21 15.23 -6.52 14.43
CA ASP A 21 15.99 -7.49 15.21
C ASP A 21 17.12 -8.17 14.41
N GLU A 22 16.93 -8.34 13.11
CA GLU A 22 17.95 -8.85 12.19
C GLU A 22 19.08 -7.83 12.03
N LEU A 23 18.74 -6.55 11.76
CA LEU A 23 19.73 -5.50 11.65
C LEU A 23 20.51 -5.30 12.96
N ALA A 24 19.81 -5.35 14.11
CA ALA A 24 20.44 -5.25 15.42
C ALA A 24 21.51 -6.34 15.63
N ARG A 25 21.17 -7.60 15.29
CA ARG A 25 22.11 -8.72 15.40
C ARG A 25 23.30 -8.60 14.47
N GLU A 26 23.04 -8.18 13.20
CA GLU A 26 24.11 -8.12 12.20
C GLU A 26 25.11 -6.98 12.42
N LYS A 27 24.61 -5.82 12.85
CA LYS A 27 25.44 -4.61 12.97
C LYS A 27 25.78 -4.22 14.42
N GLY A 28 25.25 -4.93 15.41
CA GLY A 28 25.52 -4.62 16.84
C GLY A 28 24.91 -3.27 17.28
N LEU A 29 23.87 -2.79 16.60
CA LEU A 29 23.28 -1.48 16.85
C LEU A 29 22.24 -1.55 17.97
N THR A 30 22.26 -0.53 18.85
CA THR A 30 21.29 -0.39 19.96
C THR A 30 20.13 0.55 19.63
N LYS A 31 20.32 1.51 18.72
CA LYS A 31 19.27 2.42 18.25
C LYS A 31 19.00 2.16 16.76
N ILE A 32 17.79 1.71 16.46
CA ILE A 32 17.34 1.46 15.08
C ILE A 32 15.98 2.12 14.89
N VAL A 33 15.85 2.86 13.80
CA VAL A 33 14.60 3.48 13.36
C VAL A 33 14.19 2.88 12.01
N LYS A 34 12.95 2.38 11.92
CA LYS A 34 12.43 1.75 10.70
C LYS A 34 11.33 2.60 10.07
N LEU A 35 11.64 3.23 8.95
CA LEU A 35 10.72 4.03 8.14
C LEU A 35 10.54 3.43 6.73
N ALA A 36 10.31 2.11 6.67
CA ALA A 36 10.38 1.30 5.44
C ALA A 36 9.06 0.64 5.01
N SER A 37 8.09 0.49 5.93
CA SER A 37 6.91 -0.36 5.70
C SER A 37 5.59 0.40 5.72
N ASN A 38 5.64 1.74 5.72
CA ASN A 38 4.47 2.62 5.75
C ASN A 38 3.56 2.33 6.95
N GLU A 39 4.16 1.93 8.08
CA GLU A 39 3.48 1.68 9.35
C GLU A 39 3.06 3.00 10.00
N ASN A 40 2.08 2.95 10.92
CA ASN A 40 1.70 4.14 11.68
C ASN A 40 2.67 4.33 12.86
N PRO A 41 3.41 5.45 12.93
CA PRO A 41 4.38 5.67 14.01
C PRO A 41 3.75 5.88 15.40
N LEU A 42 2.45 6.20 15.48
CA LEU A 42 1.71 6.27 16.74
C LEU A 42 1.36 4.88 17.31
N GLY A 43 1.62 3.80 16.55
CA GLY A 43 1.15 2.46 16.90
C GLY A 43 -0.35 2.27 16.61
N PRO A 44 -1.01 1.32 17.27
CA PRO A 44 -2.43 1.04 17.07
C PRO A 44 -3.31 2.03 17.85
N SER A 45 -4.59 2.19 17.40
CA SER A 45 -5.60 2.92 18.16
C SER A 45 -5.70 2.38 19.59
N PRO A 46 -5.69 3.25 20.64
CA PRO A 46 -5.90 2.84 22.03
C PRO A 46 -7.19 2.07 22.26
N LYS A 47 -8.30 2.46 21.61
CA LYS A 47 -9.57 1.74 21.69
C LYS A 47 -9.45 0.31 21.13
N ALA A 48 -8.73 0.15 20.03
CA ALA A 48 -8.47 -1.18 19.46
C ALA A 48 -7.66 -2.06 20.42
N VAL A 49 -6.62 -1.52 21.05
CA VAL A 49 -5.80 -2.23 22.04
C VAL A 49 -6.63 -2.68 23.25
N GLU A 50 -7.52 -1.80 23.74
CA GLU A 50 -8.39 -2.13 24.87
C GLU A 50 -9.33 -3.29 24.55
N VAL A 51 -9.97 -3.27 23.38
CA VAL A 51 -10.88 -4.34 22.94
C VAL A 51 -10.15 -5.65 22.72
N ILE A 52 -8.93 -5.62 22.11
CA ILE A 52 -8.12 -6.83 21.97
C ILE A 52 -7.88 -7.49 23.33
N LYS A 53 -7.47 -6.72 24.35
CA LYS A 53 -7.22 -7.27 25.70
C LYS A 53 -8.44 -7.95 26.28
N LYS A 54 -9.64 -7.40 26.05
CA LYS A 54 -10.93 -7.97 26.52
C LYS A 54 -11.34 -9.22 25.73
N SER A 55 -10.85 -9.39 24.51
CA SER A 55 -11.24 -10.48 23.61
C SER A 55 -10.29 -11.70 23.65
N LEU A 56 -9.23 -11.66 24.47
CA LEU A 56 -8.23 -12.74 24.53
C LEU A 56 -8.81 -14.08 24.99
N ASP A 57 -9.77 -14.07 25.88
CA ASP A 57 -10.40 -15.28 26.42
C ASP A 57 -11.27 -16.01 25.39
N GLU A 58 -11.64 -15.34 24.29
CA GLU A 58 -12.47 -15.91 23.21
C GLU A 58 -11.64 -16.57 22.08
N LEU A 59 -10.30 -16.58 22.17
CA LEU A 59 -9.39 -17.11 21.13
C LEU A 59 -9.59 -18.58 20.80
N HIS A 60 -10.19 -19.37 21.68
CA HIS A 60 -10.48 -20.79 21.49
C HIS A 60 -11.66 -21.05 20.55
N ARG A 61 -12.36 -19.99 20.10
CA ARG A 61 -13.55 -20.08 19.23
C ARG A 61 -13.29 -19.54 17.84
N TYR A 62 -13.86 -20.16 16.84
CA TYR A 62 -13.95 -19.58 15.52
C TYR A 62 -14.83 -18.32 15.53
N THR A 63 -14.40 -17.31 14.78
CA THR A 63 -15.19 -16.10 14.58
C THR A 63 -16.35 -16.34 13.60
N ASN A 64 -17.24 -15.35 13.47
CA ASN A 64 -18.31 -15.41 12.47
C ASN A 64 -17.72 -15.41 11.04
N PRO A 65 -18.03 -16.41 10.18
CA PRO A 65 -17.44 -16.54 8.86
C PRO A 65 -17.81 -15.40 7.90
N SER A 66 -18.97 -14.75 8.10
CA SER A 66 -19.37 -13.57 7.31
C SER A 66 -18.84 -12.25 7.89
N ALA A 67 -18.15 -12.28 9.04
CA ALA A 67 -17.70 -11.10 9.78
C ALA A 67 -18.85 -10.08 10.03
N TYR A 68 -20.05 -10.58 10.35
CA TYR A 68 -21.30 -9.82 10.39
C TYR A 68 -21.18 -8.49 11.13
N LYS A 69 -20.64 -8.47 12.36
CA LYS A 69 -20.50 -7.24 13.16
C LYS A 69 -19.59 -6.23 12.45
N LEU A 70 -18.46 -6.69 11.93
CA LEU A 70 -17.50 -5.85 11.23
C LEU A 70 -18.09 -5.29 9.93
N VAL A 71 -18.73 -6.12 9.12
CA VAL A 71 -19.37 -5.69 7.86
C VAL A 71 -20.42 -4.61 8.15
N ASN A 72 -21.24 -4.76 9.21
CA ASN A 72 -22.20 -3.72 9.57
C ASN A 72 -21.54 -2.43 10.11
N ALA A 73 -20.43 -2.54 10.83
CA ALA A 73 -19.65 -1.37 11.27
C ALA A 73 -19.07 -0.60 10.09
N ILE A 74 -18.51 -1.31 9.09
CA ILE A 74 -18.02 -0.73 7.83
C ILE A 74 -19.19 -0.08 7.06
N ALA A 75 -20.30 -0.79 6.91
CA ALA A 75 -21.50 -0.30 6.22
C ALA A 75 -21.99 1.02 6.83
N LYS A 76 -22.06 1.09 8.17
CA LYS A 76 -22.43 2.31 8.91
C LYS A 76 -21.44 3.45 8.70
N LYS A 77 -20.11 3.18 8.82
CA LYS A 77 -19.07 4.21 8.71
C LYS A 77 -19.03 4.85 7.32
N TYR A 78 -19.23 4.05 6.27
CA TYR A 78 -19.11 4.51 4.89
C TYR A 78 -20.45 4.70 4.17
N ASN A 79 -21.56 4.61 4.89
CA ASN A 79 -22.92 4.73 4.35
C ASN A 79 -23.17 3.83 3.12
N LYS A 80 -22.79 2.55 3.24
CA LYS A 80 -22.97 1.53 2.20
C LYS A 80 -23.82 0.37 2.72
N LYS A 81 -24.35 -0.45 1.81
CA LYS A 81 -25.10 -1.65 2.21
C LYS A 81 -24.12 -2.78 2.61
N PRO A 82 -24.46 -3.61 3.61
CA PRO A 82 -23.64 -4.79 3.95
C PRO A 82 -23.38 -5.74 2.77
N SER A 83 -24.35 -5.88 1.85
CA SER A 83 -24.22 -6.69 0.62
C SER A 83 -23.19 -6.16 -0.38
N GLN A 84 -22.73 -4.92 -0.24
CA GLN A 84 -21.70 -4.29 -1.06
C GLN A 84 -20.29 -4.42 -0.46
N ILE A 85 -20.10 -5.18 0.63
CA ILE A 85 -18.87 -5.21 1.41
C ILE A 85 -18.39 -6.65 1.57
N VAL A 86 -17.09 -6.87 1.35
CA VAL A 86 -16.40 -8.10 1.73
C VAL A 86 -15.13 -7.77 2.51
N THR A 87 -14.82 -8.59 3.51
CA THR A 87 -13.65 -8.43 4.39
C THR A 87 -12.63 -9.54 4.14
N GLY A 88 -11.34 -9.27 4.40
CA GLY A 88 -10.28 -10.24 4.22
C GLY A 88 -9.08 -9.98 5.14
N SER A 89 -8.12 -10.90 5.13
CA SER A 89 -6.85 -10.80 5.86
C SER A 89 -5.88 -9.80 5.21
N GLY A 90 -6.24 -8.53 5.27
CA GLY A 90 -5.60 -7.42 4.54
C GLY A 90 -6.11 -7.32 3.10
N SER A 91 -5.70 -6.26 2.39
CA SER A 91 -6.01 -6.10 0.96
C SER A 91 -5.36 -7.19 0.10
N ASP A 92 -4.26 -7.81 0.55
CA ASP A 92 -3.59 -8.90 -0.17
C ASP A 92 -4.52 -10.09 -0.41
N SER A 93 -5.29 -10.55 0.60
CA SER A 93 -6.24 -11.64 0.41
C SER A 93 -7.39 -11.24 -0.51
N LEU A 94 -7.83 -9.99 -0.45
CA LEU A 94 -8.86 -9.47 -1.36
C LEU A 94 -8.37 -9.42 -2.82
N LEU A 95 -7.12 -9.01 -3.06
CA LEU A 95 -6.52 -9.08 -4.39
C LEU A 95 -6.44 -10.53 -4.89
N GLN A 96 -6.08 -11.48 -4.02
CA GLN A 96 -6.11 -12.90 -4.34
C GLN A 96 -7.51 -13.36 -4.74
N TYR A 97 -8.54 -13.00 -3.97
CA TYR A 97 -9.93 -13.37 -4.27
C TYR A 97 -10.39 -12.78 -5.60
N ILE A 98 -10.06 -11.49 -5.87
CA ILE A 98 -10.41 -10.82 -7.12
C ILE A 98 -9.76 -11.52 -8.32
N VAL A 99 -8.46 -11.77 -8.26
CA VAL A 99 -7.74 -12.46 -9.35
C VAL A 99 -8.33 -13.86 -9.60
N THR A 100 -8.60 -14.61 -8.51
CA THR A 100 -9.15 -15.98 -8.63
C THR A 100 -10.58 -16.01 -9.17
N THR A 101 -11.40 -15.02 -8.79
CA THR A 101 -12.82 -14.99 -9.15
C THR A 101 -13.06 -14.52 -10.57
N PHE A 102 -12.30 -13.49 -11.00
CA PHE A 102 -12.62 -12.76 -12.23
C PHE A 102 -11.65 -13.02 -13.39
N SER A 103 -10.66 -13.90 -13.22
CA SER A 103 -9.68 -14.20 -14.29
C SER A 103 -9.69 -15.67 -14.65
N GLU A 104 -9.57 -15.96 -15.94
CA GLU A 104 -9.48 -17.30 -16.50
C GLU A 104 -8.63 -17.35 -17.77
N GLY A 105 -8.15 -18.53 -18.13
CA GLY A 105 -7.46 -18.78 -19.40
C GLY A 105 -6.28 -17.83 -19.66
N ASP A 106 -6.31 -17.15 -20.79
CA ASP A 106 -5.28 -16.23 -21.26
C ASP A 106 -5.60 -14.75 -20.98
N ASN A 107 -6.45 -14.48 -19.98
CA ASN A 107 -6.78 -13.12 -19.58
C ASN A 107 -5.54 -12.27 -19.24
N GLU A 108 -5.58 -11.02 -19.62
CA GLU A 108 -4.57 -10.02 -19.33
C GLU A 108 -5.03 -9.14 -18.17
N LEU A 109 -4.16 -8.97 -17.18
CA LEU A 109 -4.39 -8.12 -16.01
C LEU A 109 -3.50 -6.88 -16.15
N LEU A 110 -4.14 -5.74 -16.40
CA LEU A 110 -3.49 -4.50 -16.78
C LEU A 110 -3.22 -3.60 -15.56
N THR A 111 -2.06 -2.98 -15.51
CA THR A 111 -1.68 -2.00 -14.49
C THR A 111 -0.49 -1.16 -14.97
N SER A 112 0.06 -0.27 -14.11
CA SER A 112 1.34 0.39 -14.38
C SER A 112 2.52 -0.38 -13.82
N GLN A 113 3.67 -0.24 -14.45
CA GLN A 113 4.96 -0.53 -13.84
C GLN A 113 5.17 0.42 -12.66
N GLY A 114 5.81 -0.01 -11.56
CA GLY A 114 6.05 0.86 -10.42
C GLY A 114 4.81 1.10 -9.55
N THR A 115 3.97 0.10 -9.40
CA THR A 115 2.85 0.08 -8.44
C THR A 115 3.02 -1.03 -7.39
N PHE A 116 1.99 -1.25 -6.56
CA PHE A 116 2.06 -2.15 -5.41
C PHE A 116 2.46 -3.58 -5.82
N ILE A 117 3.57 -4.04 -5.24
CA ILE A 117 4.16 -5.34 -5.58
C ILE A 117 3.22 -6.53 -5.28
N GLY A 118 2.35 -6.39 -4.27
CA GLY A 118 1.36 -7.43 -3.93
C GLY A 118 0.41 -7.74 -5.08
N TRP A 119 0.11 -6.76 -5.95
CA TRP A 119 -0.65 -7.02 -7.18
C TRP A 119 0.10 -7.98 -8.09
N TYR A 120 1.36 -7.70 -8.42
CA TYR A 120 2.16 -8.57 -9.30
C TYR A 120 2.34 -9.97 -8.73
N VAL A 121 2.56 -10.06 -7.41
CA VAL A 121 2.70 -11.35 -6.72
C VAL A 121 1.44 -12.19 -6.90
N ASN A 122 0.24 -11.60 -6.72
CA ASN A 122 -1.02 -12.32 -6.88
C ASN A 122 -1.27 -12.70 -8.34
N VAL A 123 -1.02 -11.81 -9.31
CA VAL A 123 -1.16 -12.13 -10.74
C VAL A 123 -0.25 -13.30 -11.14
N ASN A 124 1.03 -13.21 -10.78
CA ASN A 124 2.01 -14.24 -11.14
C ASN A 124 1.76 -15.58 -10.43
N LYS A 125 1.30 -15.55 -9.17
CA LYS A 125 0.96 -16.73 -8.36
C LYS A 125 -0.10 -17.60 -9.02
N TYR A 126 -1.01 -16.99 -9.76
CA TYR A 126 -2.06 -17.70 -10.50
C TYR A 126 -1.75 -17.91 -11.97
N GLY A 127 -0.55 -17.51 -12.42
CA GLY A 127 -0.08 -17.74 -13.78
C GLY A 127 -0.70 -16.84 -14.85
N PHE A 128 -1.32 -15.74 -14.44
CA PHE A 128 -1.88 -14.77 -15.37
C PHE A 128 -0.84 -13.81 -15.94
N LYS A 129 -1.12 -13.24 -17.08
CA LYS A 129 -0.27 -12.26 -17.74
C LYS A 129 -0.52 -10.87 -17.16
N SER A 130 0.53 -10.29 -16.54
CA SER A 130 0.50 -8.89 -16.14
C SER A 130 0.96 -7.99 -17.30
N VAL A 131 0.05 -7.16 -17.81
CA VAL A 131 0.38 -6.11 -18.80
C VAL A 131 0.70 -4.83 -18.03
N LYS A 132 1.89 -4.26 -18.26
CA LYS A 132 2.40 -3.13 -17.49
C LYS A 132 2.62 -1.92 -18.40
N VAL A 133 1.99 -0.80 -18.05
CA VAL A 133 2.22 0.49 -18.69
C VAL A 133 3.29 1.25 -17.89
N PRO A 134 4.30 1.86 -18.52
CA PRO A 134 5.24 2.70 -17.79
C PRO A 134 4.54 3.84 -17.06
N LEU A 135 5.07 4.23 -15.90
CA LEU A 135 4.66 5.48 -15.25
C LEU A 135 5.13 6.69 -16.08
N LYS A 136 4.34 7.75 -16.11
CA LYS A 136 4.71 9.03 -16.69
C LYS A 136 5.03 10.02 -15.57
N ASN A 137 6.29 10.41 -15.45
CA ASN A 137 6.75 11.26 -14.34
C ASN A 137 6.31 10.71 -12.96
N TYR A 138 6.48 9.42 -12.74
CA TYR A 138 6.07 8.69 -11.53
C TYR A 138 4.57 8.63 -11.25
N HIS A 139 3.70 9.10 -12.16
CA HIS A 139 2.24 8.99 -12.09
C HIS A 139 1.72 7.85 -12.97
N PHE A 140 0.55 7.31 -12.63
CA PHE A 140 -0.19 6.46 -13.55
C PHE A 140 -0.54 7.24 -14.82
N ASP A 141 -0.19 6.72 -15.99
CA ASP A 141 -0.67 7.24 -17.27
C ASP A 141 -2.01 6.56 -17.61
N LEU A 142 -3.10 7.13 -17.07
CA LEU A 142 -4.45 6.58 -17.28
C LEU A 142 -4.88 6.61 -18.74
N VAL A 143 -4.35 7.55 -19.53
CA VAL A 143 -4.59 7.63 -20.98
C VAL A 143 -3.95 6.43 -21.68
N GLU A 144 -2.66 6.17 -21.41
CA GLU A 144 -1.98 5.02 -22.01
C GLU A 144 -2.55 3.69 -21.49
N ILE A 145 -2.95 3.60 -20.20
CA ILE A 145 -3.65 2.42 -19.68
C ILE A 145 -4.94 2.16 -20.46
N SER A 146 -5.75 3.20 -20.73
CA SER A 146 -6.97 3.04 -21.52
C SER A 146 -6.69 2.60 -22.96
N ASN A 147 -5.60 3.08 -23.58
CA ASN A 147 -5.18 2.69 -24.92
C ASN A 147 -4.70 1.23 -25.01
N ARG A 148 -4.27 0.65 -23.89
CA ARG A 148 -3.79 -0.74 -23.80
C ARG A 148 -4.90 -1.76 -23.52
N ILE A 149 -6.13 -1.31 -23.31
CA ILE A 149 -7.28 -2.21 -23.15
C ILE A 149 -7.47 -3.01 -24.44
N SER A 150 -7.48 -4.32 -24.31
CA SER A 150 -7.69 -5.27 -25.42
C SER A 150 -8.89 -6.18 -25.14
N SER A 151 -9.27 -7.01 -26.10
CA SER A 151 -10.30 -8.04 -25.90
C SER A 151 -9.93 -9.09 -24.83
N LYS A 152 -8.66 -9.18 -24.45
CA LYS A 152 -8.15 -10.08 -23.40
C LYS A 152 -8.06 -9.41 -22.04
N THR A 153 -8.17 -8.09 -21.97
CA THR A 153 -8.10 -7.34 -20.70
C THR A 153 -9.32 -7.69 -19.86
N LYS A 154 -9.07 -8.20 -18.65
CA LYS A 154 -10.13 -8.59 -17.73
C LYS A 154 -10.18 -7.76 -16.48
N ILE A 155 -9.01 -7.40 -15.92
CA ILE A 155 -8.90 -6.58 -14.72
C ILE A 155 -7.91 -5.45 -14.98
N ILE A 156 -8.24 -4.25 -14.53
CA ILE A 156 -7.33 -3.11 -14.45
C ILE A 156 -7.14 -2.78 -12.97
N TYR A 157 -5.89 -2.84 -12.48
CA TYR A 157 -5.55 -2.48 -11.11
C TYR A 157 -4.91 -1.11 -11.06
N LEU A 158 -5.44 -0.24 -10.20
CA LEU A 158 -4.96 1.12 -9.94
C LEU A 158 -4.83 1.33 -8.44
N ALA A 159 -3.69 1.84 -7.98
CA ALA A 159 -3.50 2.28 -6.60
C ALA A 159 -3.51 3.81 -6.51
N ASN A 160 -4.36 4.38 -5.69
CA ASN A 160 -4.48 5.84 -5.54
C ASN A 160 -4.72 6.24 -4.08
N PRO A 161 -3.74 6.87 -3.40
CA PRO A 161 -2.37 7.17 -3.86
C PRO A 161 -1.53 5.94 -4.16
N ASN A 162 -0.63 6.05 -5.15
CA ASN A 162 0.20 4.94 -5.59
C ASN A 162 1.32 4.62 -4.60
N ASN A 163 1.63 3.35 -4.44
CA ASN A 163 2.80 2.85 -3.72
C ASN A 163 3.71 2.13 -4.73
N PRO A 164 4.97 2.59 -4.97
CA PRO A 164 5.82 3.33 -4.03
C PRO A 164 5.96 4.83 -4.31
N THR A 165 5.27 5.42 -5.27
CA THR A 165 5.54 6.79 -5.71
C THR A 165 4.93 7.86 -4.80
N GLY A 166 3.82 7.55 -4.11
CA GLY A 166 3.05 8.52 -3.32
C GLY A 166 2.16 9.42 -4.17
N THR A 167 2.28 9.37 -5.49
CA THR A 167 1.49 10.19 -6.42
C THR A 167 0.04 9.77 -6.46
N MET A 168 -0.82 10.69 -6.81
CA MET A 168 -2.24 10.43 -7.05
C MET A 168 -2.64 10.93 -8.45
N PHE A 169 -3.64 10.30 -9.04
CA PHE A 169 -4.38 10.87 -10.16
C PHE A 169 -5.60 11.61 -9.63
N THR A 170 -6.04 12.59 -10.39
CA THR A 170 -7.16 13.47 -10.02
C THR A 170 -8.52 12.86 -10.38
N LYS A 171 -9.59 13.48 -9.87
CA LYS A 171 -10.96 13.11 -10.18
C LYS A 171 -11.25 13.22 -11.67
N ASP A 172 -10.83 14.32 -12.33
CA ASP A 172 -11.05 14.52 -13.76
C ASP A 172 -10.31 13.46 -14.61
N GLU A 173 -9.08 13.10 -14.22
CA GLU A 173 -8.32 12.03 -14.88
C GLU A 173 -9.00 10.69 -14.73
N PHE A 174 -9.52 10.38 -13.54
CA PHE A 174 -10.20 9.12 -13.27
C PHE A 174 -11.55 9.04 -13.96
N ASP A 175 -12.33 10.12 -13.98
CA ASP A 175 -13.61 10.23 -14.71
C ASP A 175 -13.40 10.00 -16.22
N SER A 176 -12.39 10.66 -16.79
CA SER A 176 -12.00 10.48 -18.19
C SER A 176 -11.57 9.05 -18.49
N PHE A 177 -10.82 8.42 -17.58
CA PHE A 177 -10.41 7.03 -17.71
C PHE A 177 -11.62 6.07 -17.66
N LEU A 178 -12.47 6.20 -16.63
CA LEU A 178 -13.62 5.32 -16.45
C LEU A 178 -14.61 5.39 -17.62
N SER A 179 -14.70 6.53 -18.30
CA SER A 179 -15.54 6.69 -19.50
C SER A 179 -15.10 5.83 -20.70
N LYS A 180 -13.84 5.38 -20.70
CA LYS A 180 -13.23 4.57 -21.76
C LYS A 180 -13.11 3.08 -21.41
N VAL A 181 -13.35 2.71 -20.14
CA VAL A 181 -13.27 1.32 -19.72
C VAL A 181 -14.53 0.56 -20.12
N PRO A 182 -14.43 -0.54 -20.86
CA PRO A 182 -15.59 -1.38 -21.21
C PRO A 182 -16.25 -1.97 -19.95
N GLU A 183 -17.56 -2.16 -19.98
CA GLU A 183 -18.34 -2.67 -18.83
C GLU A 183 -17.92 -4.10 -18.40
N ASN A 184 -17.38 -4.89 -19.32
CA ASN A 184 -16.90 -6.24 -19.04
C ASN A 184 -15.45 -6.30 -18.50
N VAL A 185 -14.81 -5.15 -18.27
CA VAL A 185 -13.47 -5.01 -17.69
C VAL A 185 -13.62 -4.51 -16.26
N LEU A 186 -13.15 -5.30 -15.29
CA LEU A 186 -13.19 -4.92 -13.88
C LEU A 186 -12.09 -3.90 -13.56
N VAL A 187 -12.45 -2.79 -12.92
CA VAL A 187 -11.51 -1.84 -12.33
C VAL A 187 -11.38 -2.13 -10.84
N VAL A 188 -10.15 -2.32 -10.36
CA VAL A 188 -9.82 -2.46 -8.95
C VAL A 188 -9.05 -1.21 -8.52
N LEU A 189 -9.68 -0.39 -7.68
CA LEU A 189 -9.10 0.82 -7.12
C LEU A 189 -8.62 0.55 -5.69
N ASP A 190 -7.30 0.52 -5.50
CA ASP A 190 -6.68 0.31 -4.18
C ASP A 190 -6.44 1.66 -3.49
N GLU A 191 -7.25 1.93 -2.48
CA GLU A 191 -7.25 3.15 -1.67
C GLU A 191 -6.60 2.94 -0.30
N ALA A 192 -5.50 2.17 -0.24
CA ALA A 192 -4.82 1.88 1.02
C ALA A 192 -4.33 3.14 1.77
N TYR A 193 -4.16 4.25 1.07
CA TYR A 193 -3.66 5.52 1.62
C TYR A 193 -4.69 6.66 1.59
N THR A 194 -5.96 6.37 1.29
CA THR A 194 -7.04 7.37 1.13
C THR A 194 -7.14 8.34 2.31
N VAL A 195 -6.98 7.86 3.55
CA VAL A 195 -7.07 8.68 4.78
C VAL A 195 -6.09 9.86 4.78
N TYR A 196 -4.96 9.75 4.07
CA TYR A 196 -3.96 10.82 3.95
C TYR A 196 -4.23 11.77 2.78
N ALA A 197 -5.10 11.36 1.83
CA ALA A 197 -5.38 12.08 0.59
C ALA A 197 -6.78 12.71 0.54
N GLU A 198 -7.72 12.24 1.38
CA GLU A 198 -9.16 12.61 1.28
C GLU A 198 -9.46 14.09 1.51
N ASP A 199 -8.56 14.84 2.17
CA ASP A 199 -8.68 16.30 2.32
C ASP A 199 -8.32 17.06 1.04
N ASN A 200 -7.71 16.40 0.05
CA ASN A 200 -7.42 16.99 -1.25
C ASN A 200 -8.69 16.97 -2.12
N ARG A 201 -9.12 18.16 -2.57
CA ARG A 201 -10.36 18.32 -3.36
C ARG A 201 -10.35 17.59 -4.70
N ASP A 202 -9.15 17.38 -5.25
CA ASP A 202 -8.97 16.71 -6.54
C ASP A 202 -8.84 15.18 -6.39
N TYR A 203 -8.85 14.64 -5.15
CA TYR A 203 -8.77 13.21 -4.90
C TYR A 203 -10.07 12.49 -5.27
N PRO A 204 -10.04 11.48 -6.17
CA PRO A 204 -11.21 10.67 -6.50
C PRO A 204 -11.47 9.65 -5.39
N ASN A 205 -12.47 9.91 -4.55
CA ASN A 205 -12.93 8.93 -3.59
C ASN A 205 -13.73 7.83 -4.31
N GLY A 206 -13.18 6.63 -4.41
CA GLY A 206 -13.79 5.51 -5.14
C GLY A 206 -15.20 5.14 -4.66
N LEU A 207 -15.55 5.46 -3.42
CA LEU A 207 -16.87 5.19 -2.87
C LEU A 207 -17.98 6.14 -3.39
N GLU A 208 -17.61 7.21 -4.07
CA GLU A 208 -18.56 8.13 -4.70
C GLU A 208 -18.98 7.68 -6.11
N TYR A 209 -18.32 6.65 -6.65
CA TYR A 209 -18.58 6.14 -8.00
C TYR A 209 -19.58 4.98 -7.97
N GLU A 210 -20.69 5.13 -8.68
CA GLU A 210 -21.68 4.10 -8.88
C GLU A 210 -21.44 3.39 -10.23
N LYS A 211 -20.48 2.46 -10.25
CA LYS A 211 -20.09 1.69 -11.43
C LYS A 211 -20.25 0.19 -11.18
N GLU A 212 -20.87 -0.51 -12.12
CA GLU A 212 -21.13 -1.96 -12.03
C GLU A 212 -19.86 -2.82 -12.17
N ASN A 213 -18.74 -2.22 -12.58
CA ASN A 213 -17.47 -2.88 -12.80
C ASN A 213 -16.32 -2.26 -11.98
N LEU A 214 -16.60 -1.64 -10.83
CA LEU A 214 -15.60 -1.05 -9.93
C LEU A 214 -15.61 -1.75 -8.58
N ILE A 215 -14.44 -2.20 -8.13
CA ILE A 215 -14.19 -2.67 -6.76
C ILE A 215 -13.15 -1.73 -6.12
N VAL A 216 -13.47 -1.21 -4.94
CA VAL A 216 -12.62 -0.32 -4.16
C VAL A 216 -12.07 -1.06 -2.95
N LEU A 217 -10.74 -1.09 -2.79
CA LEU A 217 -10.07 -1.72 -1.66
C LEU A 217 -9.65 -0.70 -0.62
N ARG A 218 -9.82 -1.04 0.66
CA ARG A 218 -9.31 -0.27 1.81
C ARG A 218 -8.69 -1.18 2.86
N THR A 219 -7.82 -0.62 3.70
CA THR A 219 -7.11 -1.38 4.74
C THR A 219 -7.01 -0.59 6.03
N LEU A 220 -6.96 -1.31 7.17
CA LEU A 220 -6.64 -0.73 8.46
C LEU A 220 -5.14 -0.81 8.80
N SER A 221 -4.32 -1.32 7.88
CA SER A 221 -2.88 -1.50 8.11
C SER A 221 -2.08 -0.19 8.17
N LYS A 222 -2.61 0.92 7.64
CA LYS A 222 -1.89 2.20 7.52
C LYS A 222 -2.37 3.19 8.59
N ALA A 223 -3.30 4.07 8.27
CA ALA A 223 -3.74 5.13 9.17
C ALA A 223 -4.31 4.63 10.52
N TYR A 224 -4.92 3.47 10.53
CA TYR A 224 -5.48 2.88 11.77
C TYR A 224 -4.45 2.15 12.66
N GLY A 225 -3.21 1.95 12.19
CA GLY A 225 -2.15 1.32 12.96
C GLY A 225 -2.34 -0.19 13.22
N LEU A 226 -3.13 -0.89 12.42
CA LEU A 226 -3.48 -2.30 12.65
C LEU A 226 -2.78 -3.26 11.66
N ALA A 227 -1.58 -2.92 11.18
CA ALA A 227 -0.84 -3.71 10.20
C ALA A 227 -0.63 -5.17 10.62
N GLY A 228 -0.33 -5.42 11.89
CA GLY A 228 -0.09 -6.76 12.45
C GLY A 228 -1.35 -7.64 12.53
N LEU A 229 -2.53 -7.05 12.56
CA LEU A 229 -3.80 -7.79 12.64
C LEU A 229 -4.29 -8.30 11.29
N ARG A 230 -3.70 -7.81 10.20
CA ARG A 230 -4.05 -8.23 8.84
C ARG A 230 -5.54 -8.05 8.54
N ILE A 231 -5.99 -6.81 8.36
CA ILE A 231 -7.38 -6.53 8.07
C ILE A 231 -7.53 -5.52 6.93
N GLY A 232 -8.37 -5.90 5.96
CA GLY A 232 -8.79 -5.08 4.83
C GLY A 232 -10.23 -5.39 4.46
N PHE A 233 -10.80 -4.55 3.62
CA PHE A 233 -12.15 -4.71 3.10
C PHE A 233 -12.27 -4.12 1.71
N ALA A 234 -13.25 -4.62 0.96
CA ALA A 234 -13.58 -4.13 -0.36
C ALA A 234 -15.04 -3.71 -0.43
N PHE A 235 -15.30 -2.71 -1.26
CA PHE A 235 -16.62 -2.29 -1.68
C PHE A 235 -16.81 -2.58 -3.17
N GLY A 236 -18.02 -2.93 -3.56
CA GLY A 236 -18.37 -3.11 -4.96
C GLY A 236 -19.86 -3.40 -5.16
N PRO A 237 -20.31 -3.56 -6.39
CA PRO A 237 -21.65 -4.02 -6.71
C PRO A 237 -22.00 -5.35 -6.03
N GLU A 238 -23.23 -5.49 -5.57
CA GLU A 238 -23.69 -6.66 -4.80
C GLU A 238 -23.46 -7.98 -5.54
N ASN A 239 -23.64 -8.00 -6.86
CA ASN A 239 -23.40 -9.15 -7.71
C ASN A 239 -21.91 -9.57 -7.72
N LEU A 240 -20.97 -8.63 -7.75
CA LEU A 240 -19.52 -8.92 -7.71
C LEU A 240 -19.08 -9.34 -6.30
N ILE A 241 -19.55 -8.65 -5.27
CA ILE A 241 -19.21 -8.98 -3.86
C ILE A 241 -19.70 -10.39 -3.51
N LYS A 242 -20.89 -10.79 -3.97
CA LYS A 242 -21.41 -12.14 -3.79
C LYS A 242 -20.48 -13.22 -4.36
N GLU A 243 -19.85 -12.97 -5.50
CA GLU A 243 -18.91 -13.91 -6.11
C GLU A 243 -17.61 -14.03 -5.29
N LEU A 244 -17.11 -12.91 -4.72
CA LEU A 244 -15.93 -12.92 -3.85
C LEU A 244 -16.16 -13.76 -2.58
N TYR A 245 -17.38 -13.77 -2.03
CA TYR A 245 -17.72 -14.61 -0.87
C TYR A 245 -17.60 -16.11 -1.15
N LYS A 246 -17.70 -16.57 -2.42
CA LYS A 246 -17.57 -17.99 -2.77
C LYS A 246 -16.13 -18.50 -2.65
N VAL A 247 -15.13 -17.61 -2.85
CA VAL A 247 -13.70 -17.95 -2.80
C VAL A 247 -13.02 -17.46 -1.52
N LYS A 248 -13.71 -16.63 -0.75
CA LYS A 248 -13.20 -16.12 0.53
C LYS A 248 -12.94 -17.27 1.48
N LEU A 249 -11.76 -17.28 2.13
CA LEU A 249 -11.46 -18.25 3.16
C LEU A 249 -12.42 -18.07 4.35
N PRO A 250 -12.95 -19.18 4.91
CA PRO A 250 -13.83 -19.10 6.07
C PRO A 250 -13.09 -18.50 7.28
N PHE A 251 -13.84 -17.81 8.14
CA PHE A 251 -13.34 -17.21 9.38
C PHE A 251 -12.29 -16.09 9.22
N GLU A 252 -12.16 -15.50 8.03
CA GLU A 252 -11.38 -14.30 7.80
C GLU A 252 -12.23 -13.02 7.90
N PRO A 253 -11.62 -11.94 8.43
CA PRO A 253 -10.39 -11.85 9.23
C PRO A 253 -10.55 -12.51 10.60
N ASN A 254 -9.43 -12.74 11.30
CA ASN A 254 -9.46 -13.36 12.63
C ASN A 254 -10.27 -12.54 13.66
N HIS A 255 -10.62 -13.18 14.77
CA HIS A 255 -11.49 -12.57 15.81
C HIS A 255 -10.95 -11.24 16.33
N LEU A 256 -9.68 -11.18 16.75
CA LEU A 256 -9.08 -9.97 17.29
C LEU A 256 -9.04 -8.82 16.26
N ALA A 257 -8.81 -9.17 14.98
CA ALA A 257 -8.83 -8.19 13.90
C ALA A 257 -10.24 -7.58 13.71
N GLN A 258 -11.29 -8.40 13.79
CA GLN A 258 -12.67 -7.91 13.66
C GLN A 258 -13.05 -6.96 14.80
N GLU A 259 -12.81 -7.35 16.05
CA GLU A 259 -13.14 -6.54 17.22
C GLU A 259 -12.29 -5.24 17.26
N ALA A 260 -10.99 -5.33 16.97
CA ALA A 260 -10.09 -4.18 16.90
C ALA A 260 -10.49 -3.18 15.80
N ALA A 261 -10.91 -3.67 14.64
CA ALA A 261 -11.34 -2.82 13.53
C ALA A 261 -12.62 -2.03 13.90
N ILE A 262 -13.60 -2.68 14.51
CA ILE A 262 -14.83 -2.03 14.97
C ILE A 262 -14.50 -0.89 15.93
N ALA A 263 -13.63 -1.15 16.92
CA ALA A 263 -13.22 -0.14 17.89
C ALA A 263 -12.39 0.99 17.26
N ALA A 264 -11.52 0.67 16.29
CA ALA A 264 -10.71 1.67 15.59
C ALA A 264 -11.56 2.62 14.72
N PHE A 265 -12.68 2.14 14.15
CA PHE A 265 -13.59 3.00 13.39
C PHE A 265 -14.29 4.07 14.26
N GLU A 266 -14.33 3.89 15.59
CA GLU A 266 -14.89 4.83 16.55
C GLU A 266 -13.81 5.77 17.14
N ASP A 267 -12.56 5.68 16.70
CA ASP A 267 -11.43 6.48 17.22
C ASP A 267 -11.01 7.59 16.27
N ASP A 268 -11.93 8.50 15.95
CA ASP A 268 -11.67 9.61 15.04
C ASP A 268 -10.55 10.54 15.54
N GLU A 269 -10.38 10.68 16.88
CA GLU A 269 -9.31 11.47 17.47
C GLU A 269 -7.93 10.87 17.17
N PHE A 270 -7.81 9.54 17.19
CA PHE A 270 -6.58 8.85 16.79
C PHE A 270 -6.26 9.10 15.33
N LEU A 271 -7.24 9.03 14.43
CA LEU A 271 -7.04 9.31 13.01
C LEU A 271 -6.59 10.75 12.76
N LYS A 272 -7.21 11.74 13.43
CA LYS A 272 -6.78 13.15 13.33
C LYS A 272 -5.33 13.32 13.74
N ARG A 273 -4.93 12.75 14.89
CA ARG A 273 -3.53 12.79 15.35
C ARG A 273 -2.58 12.09 14.37
N THR A 274 -3.02 10.98 13.76
CA THR A 274 -2.24 10.26 12.74
C THR A 274 -1.99 11.13 11.51
N VAL A 275 -3.02 11.75 10.95
CA VAL A 275 -2.91 12.64 9.78
C VAL A 275 -2.07 13.87 10.10
N GLU A 276 -2.26 14.47 11.28
CA GLU A 276 -1.48 15.64 11.71
C GLU A 276 0.01 15.31 11.88
N LEU A 277 0.33 14.18 12.52
CA LEU A 277 1.72 13.74 12.66
C LEU A 277 2.34 13.44 11.30
N ASN A 278 1.62 12.75 10.42
CA ASN A 278 2.06 12.49 9.06
C ASN A 278 2.44 13.78 8.34
N ARG A 279 1.55 14.77 8.36
CA ARG A 279 1.80 16.08 7.74
C ARG A 279 3.04 16.76 8.33
N LYS A 280 3.19 16.82 9.65
CA LYS A 280 4.35 17.43 10.33
C LYS A 280 5.65 16.73 9.94
N SER A 281 5.67 15.41 10.00
CA SER A 281 6.84 14.59 9.66
C SER A 281 7.26 14.78 8.20
N LEU A 282 6.31 14.64 7.26
CA LEU A 282 6.61 14.78 5.83
C LEU A 282 7.04 16.23 5.48
N THR A 283 6.39 17.26 6.03
CA THR A 283 6.80 18.65 5.79
C THR A 283 8.26 18.87 6.19
N LYS A 284 8.64 18.41 7.41
CA LYS A 284 10.02 18.53 7.89
C LYS A 284 11.02 17.76 7.02
N MET A 285 10.63 16.56 6.56
CA MET A 285 11.45 15.77 5.62
C MET A 285 11.63 16.50 4.29
N ILE A 286 10.55 17.02 3.70
CA ILE A 286 10.55 17.72 2.41
C ILE A 286 11.46 18.95 2.47
N GLU A 287 11.32 19.78 3.52
CA GLU A 287 12.19 20.94 3.76
C GLU A 287 13.66 20.54 3.77
N LYS A 288 14.01 19.50 4.54
CA LYS A 288 15.39 19.04 4.63
C LYS A 288 15.93 18.42 3.35
N PHE A 289 15.12 17.66 2.63
CA PHE A 289 15.53 17.10 1.34
C PHE A 289 15.75 18.19 0.29
N ASN A 290 14.94 19.26 0.30
CA ASN A 290 15.18 20.42 -0.54
C ASN A 290 16.50 21.14 -0.19
N GLU A 291 16.81 21.33 1.10
CA GLU A 291 18.10 21.89 1.54
C GLU A 291 19.30 21.05 1.09
N LEU A 292 19.15 19.75 1.05
CA LEU A 292 20.20 18.83 0.62
C LEU A 292 20.28 18.65 -0.91
N GLY A 293 19.33 19.20 -1.68
CA GLY A 293 19.24 19.00 -3.14
C GLY A 293 18.85 17.58 -3.52
N ILE A 294 18.14 16.85 -2.65
CA ILE A 294 17.62 15.50 -2.97
C ILE A 294 16.33 15.61 -3.74
N GLU A 295 16.29 15.04 -4.94
CA GLU A 295 15.07 14.96 -5.74
C GLU A 295 14.03 14.08 -5.03
N GLN A 296 12.80 14.58 -4.94
CA GLN A 296 11.69 13.89 -4.29
C GLN A 296 10.40 14.04 -5.09
N ILE A 297 9.57 13.01 -5.04
CA ILE A 297 8.29 13.00 -5.73
C ILE A 297 7.19 13.52 -4.79
N PRO A 298 6.37 14.50 -5.22
CA PRO A 298 5.22 14.98 -4.43
C PRO A 298 4.30 13.82 -4.03
N THR A 299 3.88 13.80 -2.76
CA THR A 299 3.15 12.67 -2.20
C THR A 299 1.79 13.05 -1.62
N ALA A 300 0.82 12.17 -1.79
CA ALA A 300 -0.49 12.18 -1.11
C ALA A 300 -0.64 10.99 -0.14
N ALA A 301 0.47 10.30 0.20
CA ALA A 301 0.49 9.15 1.09
C ALA A 301 1.21 9.46 2.42
N ASN A 302 1.57 8.42 3.18
CA ASN A 302 2.37 8.56 4.40
C ASN A 302 3.87 8.29 4.20
N PHE A 303 4.38 8.53 3.01
CA PHE A 303 5.80 8.33 2.65
C PHE A 303 6.20 9.23 1.49
N ILE A 304 7.50 9.39 1.29
CA ILE A 304 8.12 10.13 0.18
C ILE A 304 8.97 9.16 -0.63
N LEU A 305 8.94 9.29 -1.96
CA LEU A 305 9.88 8.66 -2.85
C LEU A 305 11.01 9.62 -3.18
N LEU A 306 12.23 9.26 -2.80
CA LEU A 306 13.46 9.96 -3.15
C LEU A 306 14.04 9.33 -4.40
N ILE A 307 14.55 10.16 -5.31
CA ILE A 307 15.17 9.73 -6.57
C ILE A 307 16.65 10.11 -6.53
N PHE A 308 17.49 9.16 -6.87
CA PHE A 308 18.94 9.34 -6.88
C PHE A 308 19.52 9.20 -8.30
N PRO A 309 20.76 9.66 -8.53
CA PRO A 309 21.36 9.70 -9.87
C PRO A 309 21.53 8.34 -10.53
N SER A 310 21.70 7.26 -9.75
CA SER A 310 21.90 5.91 -10.29
C SER A 310 21.43 4.83 -9.31
N GLU A 311 21.26 3.61 -9.81
CA GLU A 311 20.97 2.43 -8.99
C GLU A 311 22.11 2.14 -8.01
N GLU A 312 23.36 2.31 -8.43
CA GLU A 312 24.56 2.09 -7.59
C GLU A 312 24.57 3.07 -6.41
N PHE A 313 24.36 4.37 -6.67
CA PHE A 313 24.22 5.38 -5.62
C PHE A 313 23.13 5.01 -4.63
N THR A 314 21.97 4.58 -5.13
CA THR A 314 20.80 4.22 -4.34
C THR A 314 21.07 3.01 -3.45
N PHE A 315 21.81 2.03 -3.98
CA PHE A 315 22.25 0.87 -3.20
C PHE A 315 23.18 1.29 -2.05
N ASP A 316 24.21 2.09 -2.36
CA ASP A 316 25.15 2.60 -1.36
C ASP A 316 24.42 3.44 -0.30
N PHE A 317 23.49 4.32 -0.71
CA PHE A 317 22.68 5.10 0.21
C PHE A 317 21.86 4.21 1.16
N ASN A 318 21.22 3.15 0.64
CA ASN A 318 20.49 2.19 1.46
C ASN A 318 21.40 1.48 2.47
N GLU A 319 22.58 1.03 2.03
CA GLU A 319 23.54 0.33 2.90
C GLU A 319 24.09 1.27 3.99
N GLU A 320 24.40 2.53 3.67
CA GLU A 320 24.85 3.51 4.65
C GLU A 320 23.74 3.86 5.65
N CYS A 321 22.47 3.96 5.22
CA CYS A 321 21.35 4.07 6.15
C CYS A 321 21.31 2.88 7.13
N LEU A 322 21.43 1.65 6.65
CA LEU A 322 21.47 0.44 7.49
C LEU A 322 22.66 0.47 8.46
N ASN A 323 23.85 0.89 8.01
CA ASN A 323 25.03 1.03 8.86
C ASN A 323 24.83 2.02 10.01
N LYS A 324 23.99 3.03 9.81
CA LYS A 324 23.66 4.06 10.82
C LYS A 324 22.36 3.74 11.62
N GLY A 325 21.74 2.56 11.39
CA GLY A 325 20.53 2.15 12.10
C GLY A 325 19.23 2.75 11.55
N LEU A 326 19.24 3.27 10.33
CA LEU A 326 18.04 3.73 9.64
C LEU A 326 17.61 2.72 8.57
N ILE A 327 16.42 2.14 8.72
CA ILE A 327 15.85 1.21 7.74
C ILE A 327 14.89 1.97 6.84
N VAL A 328 15.26 2.16 5.58
CA VAL A 328 14.44 2.71 4.49
C VAL A 328 14.12 1.62 3.45
N ARG A 329 13.35 1.93 2.42
CA ARG A 329 12.97 0.95 1.40
C ARG A 329 13.55 1.28 0.03
N HIS A 330 14.56 0.54 -0.41
CA HIS A 330 14.97 0.52 -1.81
C HIS A 330 13.86 -0.11 -2.66
N VAL A 331 13.36 0.65 -3.65
CA VAL A 331 12.17 0.25 -4.42
C VAL A 331 12.50 -0.33 -5.80
N LYS A 332 13.71 -0.88 -5.97
CA LYS A 332 14.13 -1.62 -7.17
C LYS A 332 13.14 -2.71 -7.57
N SER A 333 12.65 -3.48 -6.59
CA SER A 333 11.67 -4.55 -6.83
C SER A 333 10.31 -4.06 -7.33
N PHE A 334 10.02 -2.77 -7.19
CA PHE A 334 8.83 -2.12 -7.74
C PHE A 334 9.05 -1.61 -9.18
N GLY A 335 10.28 -1.71 -9.71
CA GLY A 335 10.64 -1.22 -11.03
C GLY A 335 11.22 0.19 -11.05
N ILE A 336 11.64 0.72 -9.90
CA ILE A 336 12.29 2.03 -9.75
C ILE A 336 13.66 1.81 -9.06
N PRO A 337 14.69 1.41 -9.82
CA PRO A 337 15.98 0.99 -9.25
C PRO A 337 16.75 2.12 -8.56
N ASN A 338 16.53 3.36 -8.99
CA ASN A 338 17.17 4.56 -8.42
C ASN A 338 16.30 5.25 -7.36
N GLY A 339 15.32 4.55 -6.77
CA GLY A 339 14.38 5.10 -5.80
C GLY A 339 14.53 4.53 -4.39
N ILE A 340 14.44 5.42 -3.40
CA ILE A 340 14.28 5.08 -1.97
C ILE A 340 12.95 5.62 -1.48
N ARG A 341 12.12 4.78 -0.87
CA ARG A 341 10.89 5.20 -0.19
C ARG A 341 11.15 5.27 1.31
N ILE A 342 10.81 6.42 1.91
CA ILE A 342 10.87 6.67 3.35
C ILE A 342 9.48 7.10 3.84
N ASN A 343 8.94 6.45 4.88
CA ASN A 343 7.65 6.85 5.45
C ASN A 343 7.81 7.82 6.62
N SER A 344 6.73 8.53 6.94
CA SER A 344 6.65 9.40 8.11
C SER A 344 6.90 8.62 9.40
N GLY A 345 7.55 9.25 10.35
CA GLY A 345 7.83 8.75 11.70
C GLY A 345 7.21 9.63 12.78
N THR A 346 7.42 9.27 14.04
CA THR A 346 7.33 10.22 15.13
C THR A 346 8.30 11.39 14.87
N MET A 347 8.16 12.51 15.57
CA MET A 347 9.11 13.63 15.36
C MET A 347 10.54 13.23 15.74
N GLU A 348 10.70 12.38 16.77
CA GLU A 348 12.02 11.84 17.14
C GLU A 348 12.61 10.92 16.06
N GLU A 349 11.81 10.02 15.49
CA GLU A 349 12.23 9.15 14.38
C GLU A 349 12.54 9.95 13.12
N THR A 350 11.75 10.99 12.84
CA THR A 350 11.98 11.94 11.75
C THR A 350 13.31 12.66 11.92
N ASP A 351 13.59 13.19 13.11
CA ASP A 351 14.84 13.88 13.41
C ASP A 351 16.06 12.96 13.31
N PHE A 352 15.92 11.72 13.79
CA PHE A 352 16.96 10.70 13.63
C PHE A 352 17.24 10.41 12.16
N ALA A 353 16.21 10.19 11.37
CA ALA A 353 16.35 9.91 9.93
C ALA A 353 17.01 11.07 9.19
N LEU A 354 16.57 12.30 9.45
CA LEU A 354 17.15 13.49 8.82
C LEU A 354 18.60 13.72 9.22
N LYS A 355 18.98 13.46 10.48
CA LYS A 355 20.37 13.50 10.92
C LYS A 355 21.22 12.50 10.13
N VAL A 356 20.79 11.23 10.07
CA VAL A 356 21.50 10.18 9.34
C VAL A 356 21.67 10.55 7.87
N ILE A 357 20.58 10.98 7.20
CA ILE A 357 20.61 11.34 5.79
C ILE A 357 21.53 12.55 5.52
N SER A 358 21.51 13.55 6.41
CA SER A 358 22.39 14.72 6.29
C SER A 358 23.87 14.39 6.43
N GLU A 359 24.22 13.34 7.17
CA GLU A 359 25.59 12.86 7.30
C GLU A 359 26.03 12.05 6.07
N ILE A 360 25.19 11.13 5.58
CA ILE A 360 25.60 10.18 4.53
C ILE A 360 25.52 10.77 3.13
N TYR A 361 24.53 11.62 2.83
CA TYR A 361 24.28 12.07 1.46
C TYR A 361 25.42 12.88 0.86
N PRO A 362 26.01 13.91 1.53
CA PRO A 362 27.17 14.63 1.01
C PRO A 362 28.39 13.72 0.78
N ALA A 363 28.66 12.79 1.71
CA ALA A 363 29.77 11.86 1.60
C ALA A 363 29.60 10.92 0.38
N LEU A 364 28.37 10.52 0.05
CA LEU A 364 28.10 9.71 -1.12
C LEU A 364 28.22 10.50 -2.42
N LEU A 365 27.84 11.78 -2.44
CA LEU A 365 28.06 12.66 -3.59
C LEU A 365 29.56 12.76 -3.91
N GLU A 366 30.40 12.95 -2.89
CA GLU A 366 31.85 12.97 -3.05
C GLU A 366 32.38 11.62 -3.55
N LYS A 367 31.98 10.51 -2.92
CA LYS A 367 32.36 9.15 -3.30
C LYS A 367 32.06 8.88 -4.78
N HIS A 368 30.89 9.26 -5.27
CA HIS A 368 30.43 9.05 -6.64
C HIS A 368 30.83 10.19 -7.60
N LYS A 369 31.58 11.21 -7.14
CA LYS A 369 32.02 12.37 -7.92
C LYS A 369 30.88 13.13 -8.60
N ILE A 370 29.76 13.27 -7.91
CA ILE A 370 28.57 13.96 -8.39
C ILE A 370 28.58 15.40 -7.87
N SER A 371 28.54 16.39 -8.75
CA SER A 371 28.36 17.79 -8.40
C SER A 371 26.87 18.11 -8.35
N LEU A 372 26.40 18.73 -7.24
CA LEU A 372 25.06 19.32 -7.21
C LEU A 372 25.05 20.51 -8.16
N ASN A 373 24.18 20.50 -9.16
CA ASN A 373 23.89 21.71 -9.93
C ASN A 373 23.18 22.69 -8.97
N THR A 374 23.92 23.70 -8.52
CA THR A 374 23.42 24.82 -7.70
C THR A 374 22.51 25.71 -8.52
#